data_63dd09cdbe511e109c57b1173a213535
#
_entry.id   63dd09cdbe511e109c57b1173a213535
#
_cell.length_a   1.000
_cell.length_b   1.000
_cell.length_c   1.000
_cell.angle_alpha   90.00
_cell.angle_beta   90.00
_cell.angle_gamma   90.00
#
_symmetry.space_group_name_H-M   'P 1'
#
loop_
_entity.id
_entity.type
_entity.pdbx_description
1 polymer ?
#
loop_
_entity_poly.entity_id
_entity_poly.type
_entity_poly.pdbx_seq_one_letter_code
_entity_poly.pdbx_strand_id
1 'polypeptide(L)'
;MFSPFTKDYYLSFMQDVIIIGAGPIGLACGIEAQEKGLKYLILDKGTLVNSLYHYPLNMTFFSTSDKLEIGGVPFISHNPKPTRSEALEYYRRVASHWKLNIKLYEAIVRIQKKEEYFVVTTTKGNYQTKALVIATGFYDRPFLLNVPGEELPKVKHYYSEAHPYFGMDLAVVGAANSAVDVALETFRKGAKSVTMIIREQEIGTNVKYWARPDIVNRIKEGSIKAFFGASIIAIEENNIQIEDDTGTHTLPNDFVLAMTGYEPNFELLEELGVGFQKDEFKTPIYNPETMESEADNVFLAGVVCGGYKTNKWFIENSREHAPIIMNALVQKLKFRKQ
;
A
#
# COMPACT_ATOMS: atom_id res chain seq x y z
N MET A 1 -30.65 -30.85 23.16
CA MET A 1 -30.16 -31.98 22.32
C MET A 1 -29.76 -31.40 20.97
N PHE A 2 -28.48 -31.07 20.76
CA PHE A 2 -28.01 -30.49 19.52
C PHE A 2 -27.70 -31.63 18.53
N SER A 3 -28.27 -31.53 17.32
CA SER A 3 -28.12 -32.51 16.26
C SER A 3 -26.66 -32.68 15.83
N PRO A 4 -26.11 -33.91 15.69
CA PRO A 4 -24.71 -34.13 15.27
C PRO A 4 -24.42 -33.71 13.81
N PHE A 5 -25.44 -33.41 13.02
CA PHE A 5 -25.32 -32.98 11.63
C PHE A 5 -24.86 -31.53 11.41
N THR A 6 -24.82 -30.69 12.45
CA THR A 6 -24.44 -29.28 12.30
C THR A 6 -22.91 -29.04 12.25
N LYS A 7 -22.12 -29.88 12.90
CA LYS A 7 -20.66 -29.69 12.99
C LYS A 7 -19.95 -30.01 11.66
N ASP A 8 -20.35 -31.07 10.98
CA ASP A 8 -19.75 -31.50 9.70
C ASP A 8 -20.18 -30.58 8.53
N TYR A 9 -21.38 -30.03 8.55
CA TYR A 9 -21.89 -29.12 7.54
C TYR A 9 -21.14 -27.77 7.57
N TYR A 10 -20.83 -27.26 8.77
CA TYR A 10 -20.02 -26.03 8.95
C TYR A 10 -18.55 -26.23 8.56
N LEU A 11 -17.98 -27.42 8.79
CA LEU A 11 -16.60 -27.74 8.43
C LEU A 11 -16.39 -27.82 6.91
N SER A 12 -17.42 -28.13 6.13
CA SER A 12 -17.33 -28.21 4.65
C SER A 12 -17.16 -26.84 3.98
N PHE A 13 -17.55 -25.75 4.65
CA PHE A 13 -17.44 -24.36 4.15
C PHE A 13 -16.27 -23.58 4.77
N MET A 14 -15.55 -24.17 5.75
CA MET A 14 -14.42 -23.51 6.41
C MET A 14 -13.22 -23.48 5.49
N GLN A 15 -12.62 -22.29 5.35
CA GLN A 15 -11.34 -22.09 4.67
C GLN A 15 -10.18 -22.52 5.59
N ASP A 16 -9.10 -23.02 5.02
CA ASP A 16 -7.85 -23.20 5.76
C ASP A 16 -7.19 -21.83 6.00
N VAL A 17 -7.31 -20.91 5.03
CA VAL A 17 -6.79 -19.55 5.13
C VAL A 17 -7.67 -18.54 4.38
N ILE A 18 -7.88 -17.37 4.99
CA ILE A 18 -8.37 -16.17 4.29
C ILE A 18 -7.23 -15.18 4.18
N ILE A 19 -7.00 -14.70 2.96
CA ILE A 19 -6.00 -13.70 2.62
C ILE A 19 -6.72 -12.36 2.44
N ILE A 20 -6.31 -11.35 3.21
CA ILE A 20 -6.90 -10.01 3.21
C ILE A 20 -6.03 -9.08 2.39
N GLY A 21 -6.52 -8.69 1.23
CA GLY A 21 -5.85 -7.90 0.22
C GLY A 21 -5.53 -8.71 -1.03
N ALA A 22 -6.04 -8.28 -2.19
CA ALA A 22 -5.77 -8.84 -3.52
C ALA A 22 -4.69 -8.02 -4.25
N GLY A 23 -3.72 -7.46 -3.52
CA GLY A 23 -2.50 -6.89 -4.06
C GLY A 23 -1.54 -7.98 -4.56
N PRO A 24 -0.41 -7.63 -5.19
CA PRO A 24 0.55 -8.60 -5.72
C PRO A 24 0.94 -9.69 -4.72
N ILE A 25 1.16 -9.32 -3.45
CA ILE A 25 1.58 -10.26 -2.40
C ILE A 25 0.41 -11.15 -1.94
N GLY A 26 -0.80 -10.60 -1.85
CA GLY A 26 -1.99 -11.42 -1.57
C GLY A 26 -2.27 -12.44 -2.67
N LEU A 27 -2.06 -12.07 -3.95
CA LEU A 27 -2.14 -13.00 -5.08
C LEU A 27 -1.07 -14.09 -4.98
N ALA A 28 0.17 -13.72 -4.67
CA ALA A 28 1.25 -14.69 -4.45
C ALA A 28 0.90 -15.68 -3.32
N CYS A 29 0.34 -15.19 -2.21
CA CYS A 29 -0.16 -16.06 -1.13
C CYS A 29 -1.28 -17.00 -1.60
N GLY A 30 -2.19 -16.52 -2.44
CA GLY A 30 -3.25 -17.36 -3.02
C GLY A 30 -2.71 -18.45 -3.93
N ILE A 31 -1.72 -18.14 -4.76
CA ILE A 31 -1.04 -19.13 -5.63
C ILE A 31 -0.38 -20.22 -4.78
N GLU A 32 0.42 -19.85 -3.80
CA GLU A 32 1.09 -20.79 -2.90
C GLU A 32 0.09 -21.65 -2.11
N ALA A 33 -1.02 -21.07 -1.66
CA ALA A 33 -2.08 -21.81 -1.00
C ALA A 33 -2.70 -22.87 -1.93
N GLN A 34 -2.94 -22.52 -3.19
CA GLN A 34 -3.48 -23.43 -4.21
C GLN A 34 -2.50 -24.56 -4.53
N GLU A 35 -1.21 -24.26 -4.71
CA GLU A 35 -0.17 -25.28 -4.95
C GLU A 35 -0.05 -26.29 -3.81
N LYS A 36 -0.28 -25.84 -2.58
CA LYS A 36 -0.26 -26.71 -1.39
C LYS A 36 -1.60 -27.40 -1.09
N GLY A 37 -2.60 -27.23 -1.95
CA GLY A 37 -3.92 -27.85 -1.81
C GLY A 37 -4.74 -27.32 -0.64
N LEU A 38 -4.45 -26.10 -0.14
CA LEU A 38 -5.23 -25.45 0.92
C LEU A 38 -6.53 -24.89 0.36
N LYS A 39 -7.61 -24.97 1.14
CA LYS A 39 -8.83 -24.20 0.88
C LYS A 39 -8.59 -22.76 1.24
N TYR A 40 -8.60 -21.85 0.28
CA TYR A 40 -8.32 -20.45 0.51
C TYR A 40 -9.36 -19.54 -0.14
N LEU A 41 -9.42 -18.31 0.37
CA LEU A 41 -10.20 -17.21 -0.20
C LEU A 41 -9.40 -15.92 -0.07
N ILE A 42 -9.29 -15.16 -1.16
CA ILE A 42 -8.73 -13.81 -1.16
C ILE A 42 -9.89 -12.80 -1.11
N LEU A 43 -9.83 -11.85 -0.18
CA LEU A 43 -10.81 -10.77 -0.05
C LEU A 43 -10.15 -9.41 -0.28
N ASP A 44 -10.78 -8.56 -1.08
CA ASP A 44 -10.35 -7.17 -1.25
C ASP A 44 -11.55 -6.22 -1.23
N LYS A 45 -11.40 -5.09 -0.55
CA LYS A 45 -12.43 -4.03 -0.50
C LYS A 45 -12.61 -3.30 -1.83
N GLY A 46 -11.60 -3.32 -2.69
CA GLY A 46 -11.56 -2.64 -3.97
C GLY A 46 -11.41 -3.58 -5.15
N THR A 47 -10.79 -3.10 -6.19
CA THR A 47 -10.50 -3.85 -7.41
C THR A 47 -9.27 -4.76 -7.22
N LEU A 48 -9.02 -5.64 -8.19
CA LEU A 48 -7.78 -6.41 -8.25
C LEU A 48 -6.58 -5.47 -8.28
N VAL A 49 -5.57 -5.75 -7.43
CA VAL A 49 -4.38 -4.91 -7.21
C VAL A 49 -4.73 -3.44 -6.97
N ASN A 50 -5.67 -3.21 -6.06
CA ASN A 50 -6.29 -1.91 -5.83
C ASN A 50 -5.29 -0.76 -5.60
N SER A 51 -4.22 -0.99 -4.85
CA SER A 51 -3.17 0.03 -4.65
C SER A 51 -2.51 0.43 -5.97
N LEU A 52 -2.18 -0.54 -6.85
CA LEU A 52 -1.59 -0.25 -8.16
C LEU A 52 -2.57 0.49 -9.07
N TYR A 53 -3.86 0.18 -8.96
CA TYR A 53 -4.91 0.90 -9.70
C TYR A 53 -4.98 2.38 -9.31
N HIS A 54 -4.69 2.72 -8.06
CA HIS A 54 -4.70 4.11 -7.56
C HIS A 54 -3.35 4.82 -7.68
N TYR A 55 -2.30 4.16 -8.15
CA TYR A 55 -1.03 4.83 -8.46
C TYR A 55 -1.18 5.82 -9.63
N PRO A 56 -0.29 6.81 -9.77
CA PRO A 56 -0.33 7.76 -10.87
C PRO A 56 -0.37 7.09 -12.24
N LEU A 57 -1.18 7.61 -13.16
CA LEU A 57 -1.45 7.00 -14.48
C LEU A 57 -0.16 6.76 -15.28
N ASN A 58 0.78 7.69 -15.22
CA ASN A 58 2.04 7.65 -15.97
C ASN A 58 3.20 7.06 -15.15
N MET A 59 2.91 6.40 -14.01
CA MET A 59 3.94 5.83 -13.15
C MET A 59 4.71 4.71 -13.86
N THR A 60 6.02 4.75 -13.73
CA THR A 60 6.94 3.66 -14.07
C THR A 60 7.50 3.07 -12.78
N PHE A 61 7.51 1.74 -12.68
CA PHE A 61 8.03 1.05 -11.50
C PHE A 61 9.54 1.29 -11.32
N PHE A 62 10.00 1.21 -10.10
CA PHE A 62 11.43 1.24 -9.80
C PHE A 62 12.10 -0.08 -10.17
N SER A 63 11.44 -1.20 -9.89
CA SER A 63 11.91 -2.55 -10.17
C SER A 63 11.70 -2.91 -11.65
N THR A 64 12.54 -3.79 -12.16
CA THR A 64 12.37 -4.39 -13.49
C THR A 64 11.21 -5.40 -13.50
N SER A 65 10.67 -5.73 -14.66
CA SER A 65 9.49 -6.58 -14.81
C SER A 65 9.69 -7.98 -14.22
N ASP A 66 10.86 -8.60 -14.41
CA ASP A 66 11.25 -9.90 -13.86
C ASP A 66 11.17 -9.96 -12.33
N LYS A 67 11.50 -8.86 -11.65
CA LYS A 67 11.43 -8.74 -10.20
C LYS A 67 10.00 -8.60 -9.68
N LEU A 68 9.07 -8.22 -10.53
CA LEU A 68 7.65 -8.08 -10.20
C LEU A 68 6.83 -9.34 -10.48
N GLU A 69 7.46 -10.36 -11.06
CA GLU A 69 6.83 -11.64 -11.39
C GLU A 69 6.40 -12.43 -10.15
N ILE A 70 5.23 -13.07 -10.25
CA ILE A 70 4.70 -13.99 -9.25
C ILE A 70 4.10 -15.23 -9.94
N GLY A 71 4.10 -16.38 -9.25
CA GLY A 71 3.44 -17.60 -9.68
C GLY A 71 3.95 -18.18 -11.01
N GLY A 72 5.22 -17.98 -11.33
CA GLY A 72 5.81 -18.51 -12.56
C GLY A 72 5.24 -17.93 -13.86
N VAL A 73 4.45 -16.88 -13.82
CA VAL A 73 3.90 -16.20 -15.00
C VAL A 73 4.85 -15.08 -15.44
N PRO A 74 5.41 -15.12 -16.67
CA PRO A 74 6.33 -14.09 -17.13
C PRO A 74 5.69 -12.71 -17.24
N PHE A 75 6.37 -11.67 -16.76
CA PHE A 75 5.98 -10.29 -16.93
C PHE A 75 6.77 -9.66 -18.09
N ILE A 76 6.21 -9.74 -19.27
CA ILE A 76 6.78 -9.14 -20.47
C ILE A 76 6.37 -7.67 -20.51
N SER A 77 7.34 -6.76 -20.53
CA SER A 77 7.16 -5.33 -20.65
C SER A 77 7.93 -4.78 -21.86
N HIS A 78 7.43 -3.69 -22.43
CA HIS A 78 8.10 -3.02 -23.55
C HIS A 78 9.45 -2.43 -23.13
N ASN A 79 9.53 -1.93 -21.89
CA ASN A 79 10.75 -1.37 -21.30
C ASN A 79 11.21 -2.24 -20.11
N PRO A 80 12.49 -2.19 -19.74
CA PRO A 80 12.99 -2.92 -18.56
C PRO A 80 12.20 -2.63 -17.28
N LYS A 81 11.71 -1.40 -17.13
CA LYS A 81 10.87 -0.95 -16.02
C LYS A 81 9.45 -0.77 -16.51
N PRO A 82 8.51 -1.62 -16.06
CA PRO A 82 7.14 -1.58 -16.57
C PRO A 82 6.37 -0.36 -16.06
N THR A 83 5.36 0.00 -16.82
CA THR A 83 4.38 1.02 -16.46
C THR A 83 3.29 0.45 -15.54
N ARG A 84 2.52 1.35 -14.89
CA ARG A 84 1.31 0.98 -14.16
C ARG A 84 0.33 0.16 -15.01
N SER A 85 0.09 0.56 -16.25
CA SER A 85 -0.86 -0.12 -17.14
C SER A 85 -0.42 -1.54 -17.47
N GLU A 86 0.87 -1.76 -17.74
CA GLU A 86 1.44 -3.11 -17.97
C GLU A 86 1.32 -3.97 -16.71
N ALA A 87 1.54 -3.40 -15.51
CA ALA A 87 1.40 -4.13 -14.27
C ALA A 87 -0.07 -4.54 -13.98
N LEU A 88 -1.03 -3.66 -14.25
CA LEU A 88 -2.46 -3.99 -14.10
C LEU A 88 -2.87 -5.13 -15.03
N GLU A 89 -2.39 -5.12 -16.28
CA GLU A 89 -2.64 -6.21 -17.23
C GLU A 89 -1.97 -7.50 -16.77
N TYR A 90 -0.71 -7.41 -16.34
CA TYR A 90 0.05 -8.56 -15.85
C TYR A 90 -0.66 -9.27 -14.69
N TYR A 91 -1.05 -8.56 -13.63
CA TYR A 91 -1.70 -9.18 -12.47
C TYR A 91 -3.10 -9.71 -12.77
N ARG A 92 -3.84 -9.11 -13.72
CA ARG A 92 -5.10 -9.72 -14.23
C ARG A 92 -4.83 -11.08 -14.90
N ARG A 93 -3.78 -11.15 -15.73
CA ARG A 93 -3.38 -12.39 -16.39
C ARG A 93 -2.93 -13.44 -15.38
N VAL A 94 -2.17 -13.06 -14.36
CA VAL A 94 -1.79 -13.97 -13.26
C VAL A 94 -3.03 -14.54 -12.56
N ALA A 95 -3.95 -13.67 -12.15
CA ALA A 95 -5.18 -14.09 -11.46
C ALA A 95 -6.02 -15.04 -12.33
N SER A 96 -6.13 -14.78 -13.63
CA SER A 96 -6.86 -15.60 -14.59
C SER A 96 -6.15 -16.93 -14.89
N HIS A 97 -4.83 -16.91 -15.05
CA HIS A 97 -4.02 -18.10 -15.31
C HIS A 97 -4.16 -19.13 -14.18
N TRP A 98 -4.04 -18.66 -12.95
CA TRP A 98 -4.17 -19.48 -11.76
C TRP A 98 -5.64 -19.73 -11.34
N LYS A 99 -6.61 -19.06 -11.97
CA LYS A 99 -8.05 -19.13 -11.61
C LYS A 99 -8.24 -18.93 -10.10
N LEU A 100 -7.60 -17.90 -9.56
CA LEU A 100 -7.57 -17.64 -8.12
C LEU A 100 -8.98 -17.41 -7.56
N ASN A 101 -9.23 -17.94 -6.36
CA ASN A 101 -10.47 -17.73 -5.63
C ASN A 101 -10.46 -16.36 -4.95
N ILE A 102 -10.94 -15.32 -5.64
CA ILE A 102 -10.90 -13.91 -5.21
C ILE A 102 -12.32 -13.35 -5.17
N LYS A 103 -12.62 -12.59 -4.12
CA LYS A 103 -13.80 -11.73 -4.03
C LYS A 103 -13.38 -10.28 -3.90
N LEU A 104 -13.76 -9.50 -4.89
CA LEU A 104 -13.47 -8.07 -5.01
C LEU A 104 -14.67 -7.21 -4.56
N TYR A 105 -14.39 -5.95 -4.22
CA TYR A 105 -15.40 -5.02 -3.70
C TYR A 105 -16.14 -5.59 -2.49
N GLU A 106 -15.40 -6.32 -1.66
CA GLU A 106 -15.92 -6.97 -0.47
C GLU A 106 -15.04 -6.61 0.74
N ALA A 107 -15.43 -5.55 1.41
CA ALA A 107 -14.71 -5.02 2.56
C ALA A 107 -14.97 -5.86 3.82
N ILE A 108 -13.93 -6.06 4.62
CA ILE A 108 -14.06 -6.62 5.96
C ILE A 108 -14.69 -5.58 6.87
N VAL A 109 -15.74 -6.00 7.58
CA VAL A 109 -16.44 -5.20 8.58
C VAL A 109 -15.95 -5.56 9.99
N ARG A 110 -15.72 -6.85 10.23
CA ARG A 110 -15.30 -7.37 11.54
C ARG A 110 -14.63 -8.72 11.42
N ILE A 111 -13.65 -8.98 12.28
CA ILE A 111 -13.06 -10.29 12.48
C ILE A 111 -13.23 -10.69 13.95
N GLN A 112 -13.74 -11.89 14.18
CA GLN A 112 -13.92 -12.44 15.52
C GLN A 112 -13.10 -13.72 15.65
N LYS A 113 -12.15 -13.74 16.58
CA LYS A 113 -11.44 -14.97 16.94
C LYS A 113 -12.35 -15.85 17.82
N LYS A 114 -12.47 -17.11 17.43
CA LYS A 114 -13.05 -18.20 18.23
C LYS A 114 -11.90 -19.09 18.72
N GLU A 115 -12.19 -20.08 19.50
CA GLU A 115 -11.15 -20.96 20.07
C GLU A 115 -10.21 -21.53 18.99
N GLU A 116 -10.77 -22.05 17.88
CA GLU A 116 -9.97 -22.74 16.85
C GLU A 116 -10.06 -22.09 15.45
N TYR A 117 -10.85 -21.04 15.26
CA TYR A 117 -11.07 -20.42 13.95
C TYR A 117 -11.44 -18.94 14.07
N PHE A 118 -11.46 -18.26 12.94
CA PHE A 118 -11.95 -16.89 12.81
C PHE A 118 -13.27 -16.86 12.08
N VAL A 119 -14.16 -15.95 12.49
CA VAL A 119 -15.34 -15.54 11.73
C VAL A 119 -15.05 -14.18 11.12
N VAL A 120 -15.00 -14.13 9.81
CA VAL A 120 -14.76 -12.90 9.02
C VAL A 120 -16.09 -12.44 8.46
N THR A 121 -16.60 -11.32 8.99
CA THR A 121 -17.79 -10.63 8.50
C THR A 121 -17.37 -9.57 7.49
N THR A 122 -17.98 -9.61 6.33
CA THR A 122 -17.73 -8.66 5.24
C THR A 122 -19.01 -7.91 4.88
N THR A 123 -18.90 -6.95 3.95
CA THR A 123 -20.05 -6.22 3.40
C THR A 123 -21.03 -7.12 2.59
N LYS A 124 -20.61 -8.35 2.23
CA LYS A 124 -21.42 -9.24 1.38
C LYS A 124 -21.71 -10.61 2.01
N GLY A 125 -21.08 -10.96 3.13
CA GLY A 125 -21.30 -12.27 3.76
C GLY A 125 -20.40 -12.56 4.94
N ASN A 126 -20.49 -13.79 5.46
CA ASN A 126 -19.68 -14.27 6.56
C ASN A 126 -18.88 -15.50 6.10
N TYR A 127 -17.63 -15.59 6.55
CA TYR A 127 -16.72 -16.67 6.24
C TYR A 127 -16.08 -17.20 7.52
N GLN A 128 -15.71 -18.47 7.51
CA GLN A 128 -14.95 -19.09 8.59
C GLN A 128 -13.59 -19.55 8.05
N THR A 129 -12.55 -19.33 8.85
CA THR A 129 -11.18 -19.71 8.46
C THR A 129 -10.35 -20.10 9.66
N LYS A 130 -9.39 -21.01 9.48
CA LYS A 130 -8.44 -21.43 10.52
C LYS A 130 -7.31 -20.43 10.70
N ALA A 131 -6.95 -19.68 9.64
CA ALA A 131 -5.86 -18.71 9.66
C ALA A 131 -6.19 -17.49 8.80
N LEU A 132 -5.48 -16.40 9.08
CA LEU A 132 -5.55 -15.14 8.34
C LEU A 132 -4.17 -14.78 7.82
N VAL A 133 -4.11 -14.27 6.58
CA VAL A 133 -2.93 -13.57 6.05
C VAL A 133 -3.31 -12.13 5.79
N ILE A 134 -2.62 -11.20 6.45
CA ILE A 134 -2.83 -9.76 6.27
C ILE A 134 -1.86 -9.24 5.21
N ALA A 135 -2.39 -8.97 4.02
CA ALA A 135 -1.67 -8.46 2.85
C ALA A 135 -2.24 -7.12 2.35
N THR A 136 -2.73 -6.30 3.28
CA THR A 136 -3.50 -5.07 3.02
C THR A 136 -2.67 -3.93 2.42
N GLY A 137 -1.33 -4.02 2.47
CA GLY A 137 -0.46 -2.95 1.98
C GLY A 137 -0.48 -1.71 2.88
N PHE A 138 -0.30 -0.52 2.28
CA PHE A 138 -0.15 0.74 3.01
C PHE A 138 -0.80 1.95 2.31
N TYR A 139 -1.31 1.80 1.10
CA TYR A 139 -1.68 2.93 0.23
C TYR A 139 -3.05 3.53 0.54
N ASP A 140 -3.78 2.98 1.49
CA ASP A 140 -5.16 3.38 1.79
C ASP A 140 -5.27 4.59 2.72
N ARG A 141 -4.25 4.85 3.52
CA ARG A 141 -4.23 5.92 4.53
C ARG A 141 -3.07 6.87 4.27
N PRO A 142 -3.33 8.11 3.82
CA PRO A 142 -2.29 9.11 3.69
C PRO A 142 -1.90 9.66 5.07
N PHE A 143 -0.63 10.03 5.22
CA PHE A 143 -0.24 10.88 6.35
C PHE A 143 -0.85 12.27 6.15
N LEU A 144 -1.64 12.70 7.13
CA LEU A 144 -2.27 14.01 7.10
C LEU A 144 -1.27 15.10 7.50
N LEU A 145 -1.52 16.32 7.01
CA LEU A 145 -0.76 17.50 7.40
C LEU A 145 -1.16 17.98 8.80
N ASN A 146 -2.42 17.70 9.19
CA ASN A 146 -3.04 18.12 10.46
C ASN A 146 -3.03 19.63 10.65
N VAL A 147 -3.38 20.37 9.61
CA VAL A 147 -3.43 21.84 9.59
C VAL A 147 -4.84 22.35 9.23
N PRO A 148 -5.23 23.55 9.68
CA PRO A 148 -6.47 24.17 9.24
C PRO A 148 -6.56 24.25 7.72
N GLY A 149 -7.71 23.87 7.16
CA GLY A 149 -7.99 23.89 5.72
C GLY A 149 -7.49 22.68 4.94
N GLU A 150 -6.96 21.64 5.61
CA GLU A 150 -6.56 20.39 4.93
C GLU A 150 -7.74 19.67 4.28
N GLU A 151 -8.96 19.87 4.77
CA GLU A 151 -10.20 19.31 4.25
C GLU A 151 -10.71 20.00 2.97
N LEU A 152 -10.11 21.12 2.57
CA LEU A 152 -10.52 21.84 1.36
C LEU A 152 -10.36 20.97 0.11
N PRO A 153 -11.29 21.07 -0.87
CA PRO A 153 -11.26 20.26 -2.09
C PRO A 153 -9.99 20.42 -2.93
N LYS A 154 -9.26 21.52 -2.75
CA LYS A 154 -7.98 21.80 -3.44
C LYS A 154 -6.82 20.95 -2.90
N VAL A 155 -6.95 20.34 -1.71
CA VAL A 155 -5.93 19.47 -1.12
C VAL A 155 -6.10 18.05 -1.67
N LYS A 156 -5.02 17.49 -2.20
CA LYS A 156 -4.98 16.15 -2.79
C LYS A 156 -3.89 15.32 -2.14
N HIS A 157 -4.28 14.25 -1.47
CA HIS A 157 -3.36 13.25 -0.91
C HIS A 157 -3.01 12.16 -1.93
N TYR A 158 -3.80 12.03 -2.99
CA TYR A 158 -3.58 11.11 -4.09
C TYR A 158 -3.44 11.89 -5.39
N TYR A 159 -2.35 11.65 -6.08
CA TYR A 159 -2.10 12.22 -7.39
C TYR A 159 -2.38 11.20 -8.48
N SER A 160 -3.13 11.58 -9.52
CA SER A 160 -3.43 10.75 -10.67
C SER A 160 -2.60 11.12 -11.89
N GLU A 161 -2.74 12.37 -12.35
CA GLU A 161 -2.08 12.89 -13.53
C GLU A 161 -1.97 14.42 -13.47
N ALA A 162 -1.15 15.00 -14.37
CA ALA A 162 -0.86 16.43 -14.36
C ALA A 162 -1.94 17.29 -15.05
N HIS A 163 -2.81 16.73 -15.89
CA HIS A 163 -3.74 17.50 -16.72
C HIS A 163 -4.62 18.50 -15.94
N PRO A 164 -5.21 18.16 -14.79
CA PRO A 164 -6.02 19.08 -14.00
C PRO A 164 -5.27 20.31 -13.46
N TYR A 165 -3.96 20.29 -13.48
CA TYR A 165 -3.09 21.30 -12.87
C TYR A 165 -2.45 22.24 -13.91
N PHE A 166 -2.83 22.14 -15.17
CA PHE A 166 -2.35 23.03 -16.22
C PHE A 166 -2.74 24.49 -15.94
N GLY A 167 -1.75 25.39 -15.94
CA GLY A 167 -1.96 26.81 -15.69
C GLY A 167 -2.21 27.20 -14.22
N MET A 168 -2.08 26.27 -13.26
CA MET A 168 -2.37 26.46 -11.84
C MET A 168 -1.12 26.73 -11.01
N ASP A 169 -1.29 27.44 -9.89
CA ASP A 169 -0.27 27.64 -8.86
C ASP A 169 -0.31 26.48 -7.86
N LEU A 170 0.76 25.66 -7.81
CA LEU A 170 0.81 24.40 -7.06
C LEU A 170 1.76 24.48 -5.89
N ALA A 171 1.33 23.91 -4.75
CA ALA A 171 2.21 23.51 -3.66
C ALA A 171 2.32 21.98 -3.63
N VAL A 172 3.54 21.46 -3.66
CA VAL A 172 3.83 20.01 -3.53
C VAL A 172 4.54 19.80 -2.20
N VAL A 173 3.91 19.06 -1.28
CA VAL A 173 4.45 18.81 0.06
C VAL A 173 5.19 17.49 0.08
N GLY A 174 6.45 17.51 0.53
CA GLY A 174 7.32 16.34 0.67
C GLY A 174 8.57 16.41 -0.20
N ALA A 175 9.52 15.49 0.03
CA ALA A 175 10.82 15.43 -0.64
C ALA A 175 11.16 14.01 -1.17
N ALA A 176 10.26 13.03 -1.00
CA ALA A 176 10.46 11.66 -1.44
C ALA A 176 10.07 11.48 -2.92
N ASN A 177 10.16 10.24 -3.42
CA ASN A 177 9.91 9.91 -4.83
C ASN A 177 8.59 10.46 -5.37
N SER A 178 7.49 10.32 -4.62
CA SER A 178 6.17 10.79 -5.09
C SER A 178 6.13 12.30 -5.25
N ALA A 179 6.65 13.06 -4.30
CA ALA A 179 6.69 14.53 -4.36
C ALA A 179 7.57 15.00 -5.53
N VAL A 180 8.73 14.40 -5.73
CA VAL A 180 9.63 14.72 -6.84
C VAL A 180 9.01 14.39 -8.20
N ASP A 181 8.42 13.20 -8.34
CA ASP A 181 7.74 12.82 -9.59
C ASP A 181 6.59 13.78 -9.92
N VAL A 182 5.76 14.12 -8.93
CA VAL A 182 4.62 15.04 -9.09
C VAL A 182 5.09 16.45 -9.45
N ALA A 183 6.10 16.98 -8.76
CA ALA A 183 6.65 18.31 -9.03
C ALA A 183 7.21 18.40 -10.46
N LEU A 184 7.99 17.42 -10.87
CA LEU A 184 8.57 17.37 -12.22
C LEU A 184 7.50 17.17 -13.30
N GLU A 185 6.52 16.29 -13.09
CA GLU A 185 5.48 16.02 -14.07
C GLU A 185 4.58 17.24 -14.27
N THR A 186 4.09 17.85 -13.17
CA THR A 186 3.23 19.03 -13.25
C THR A 186 3.94 20.23 -13.87
N PHE A 187 5.22 20.46 -13.51
CA PHE A 187 6.06 21.49 -14.13
C PHE A 187 6.17 21.27 -15.65
N ARG A 188 6.53 20.06 -16.10
CA ARG A 188 6.69 19.74 -17.51
C ARG A 188 5.38 19.81 -18.32
N LYS A 189 4.25 19.63 -17.64
CA LYS A 189 2.91 19.67 -18.25
C LYS A 189 2.23 21.03 -18.15
N GLY A 190 2.96 22.07 -17.73
CA GLY A 190 2.53 23.45 -17.85
C GLY A 190 1.73 23.98 -16.66
N ALA A 191 2.00 23.52 -15.46
CA ALA A 191 1.60 24.26 -14.27
C ALA A 191 2.18 25.69 -14.32
N LYS A 192 1.42 26.68 -13.88
CA LYS A 192 1.85 28.08 -13.88
C LYS A 192 3.02 28.31 -12.94
N SER A 193 2.96 27.70 -11.74
CA SER A 193 4.07 27.61 -10.82
C SER A 193 4.04 26.30 -10.04
N VAL A 194 5.22 25.81 -9.64
CA VAL A 194 5.36 24.66 -8.75
C VAL A 194 6.26 25.10 -7.60
N THR A 195 5.74 25.00 -6.38
CA THR A 195 6.49 25.28 -5.14
C THR A 195 6.52 24.04 -4.27
N MET A 196 7.71 23.52 -3.98
CA MET A 196 7.88 22.40 -3.05
C MET A 196 8.01 22.91 -1.61
N ILE A 197 7.30 22.27 -0.68
CA ILE A 197 7.38 22.54 0.77
C ILE A 197 7.99 21.30 1.42
N ILE A 198 9.18 21.44 1.96
CA ILE A 198 10.07 20.34 2.34
C ILE A 198 10.54 20.54 3.77
N ARG A 199 10.26 19.58 4.66
CA ARG A 199 10.69 19.63 6.07
C ARG A 199 12.18 19.39 6.23
N GLU A 200 12.76 18.59 5.35
CA GLU A 200 14.20 18.30 5.31
C GLU A 200 14.98 19.50 4.77
N GLN A 201 16.30 19.51 4.98
CA GLN A 201 17.18 20.60 4.50
C GLN A 201 17.62 20.41 3.04
N GLU A 202 17.37 19.23 2.45
CA GLU A 202 17.71 18.93 1.06
C GLU A 202 16.84 17.81 0.47
N ILE A 203 16.90 17.63 -0.84
CA ILE A 203 16.32 16.47 -1.53
C ILE A 203 17.17 15.24 -1.19
N GLY A 204 16.56 14.24 -0.55
CA GLY A 204 17.22 13.03 -0.09
C GLY A 204 17.90 12.21 -1.18
N THR A 205 18.90 11.42 -0.80
CA THR A 205 19.65 10.54 -1.71
C THR A 205 18.86 9.29 -2.11
N ASN A 206 17.78 8.98 -1.42
CA ASN A 206 16.86 7.85 -1.68
C ASN A 206 15.84 8.13 -2.80
N VAL A 207 15.83 9.34 -3.36
CA VAL A 207 15.05 9.66 -4.56
C VAL A 207 15.66 8.96 -5.78
N LYS A 208 14.80 8.52 -6.71
CA LYS A 208 15.19 7.84 -7.96
C LYS A 208 16.39 8.54 -8.61
N TYR A 209 17.45 7.78 -8.90
CA TYR A 209 18.72 8.31 -9.39
C TYR A 209 18.59 9.10 -10.69
N TRP A 210 17.56 8.86 -11.50
CA TRP A 210 17.28 9.61 -12.72
C TRP A 210 16.42 10.86 -12.51
N ALA A 211 15.63 10.94 -11.43
CA ALA A 211 14.76 12.08 -11.12
C ALA A 211 15.45 13.11 -10.23
N ARG A 212 16.32 12.65 -9.30
CA ARG A 212 17.01 13.52 -8.36
C ARG A 212 17.86 14.62 -9.02
N PRO A 213 18.70 14.33 -10.04
CA PRO A 213 19.46 15.38 -10.70
C PRO A 213 18.60 16.43 -11.38
N ASP A 214 17.46 16.03 -11.96
CA ASP A 214 16.57 16.94 -12.66
C ASP A 214 15.86 17.89 -11.68
N ILE A 215 15.27 17.36 -10.60
CA ILE A 215 14.60 18.24 -9.61
C ILE A 215 15.58 19.21 -8.96
N VAL A 216 16.80 18.78 -8.62
CA VAL A 216 17.85 19.64 -8.06
C VAL A 216 18.21 20.77 -9.04
N ASN A 217 18.33 20.45 -10.33
CA ASN A 217 18.64 21.46 -11.35
C ASN A 217 17.46 22.43 -11.53
N ARG A 218 16.18 21.95 -11.54
CA ARG A 218 15.00 22.82 -11.65
C ARG A 218 14.88 23.77 -10.47
N ILE A 219 15.21 23.31 -9.26
CA ILE A 219 15.24 24.18 -8.07
C ILE A 219 16.37 25.20 -8.17
N LYS A 220 17.58 24.77 -8.56
CA LYS A 220 18.74 25.66 -8.67
C LYS A 220 18.54 26.78 -9.70
N GLU A 221 17.90 26.49 -10.82
CA GLU A 221 17.62 27.49 -11.87
C GLU A 221 16.35 28.33 -11.60
N GLY A 222 15.60 28.00 -10.52
CA GLY A 222 14.38 28.72 -10.14
C GLY A 222 13.12 28.36 -10.93
N SER A 223 13.17 27.33 -11.80
CA SER A 223 12.00 26.82 -12.55
C SER A 223 10.97 26.17 -11.64
N ILE A 224 11.42 25.51 -10.58
CA ILE A 224 10.62 25.00 -9.46
C ILE A 224 11.13 25.69 -8.20
N LYS A 225 10.24 26.31 -7.43
CA LYS A 225 10.59 26.89 -6.13
C LYS A 225 10.64 25.81 -5.05
N ALA A 226 11.50 25.95 -4.06
CA ALA A 226 11.54 25.05 -2.91
C ALA A 226 11.80 25.84 -1.62
N PHE A 227 11.02 25.55 -0.58
CA PHE A 227 11.25 25.97 0.78
C PHE A 227 11.71 24.73 1.57
N PHE A 228 12.95 24.77 2.03
CA PHE A 228 13.55 23.72 2.87
C PHE A 228 13.41 24.08 4.35
N GLY A 229 13.35 23.07 5.23
CA GLY A 229 13.06 23.28 6.64
C GLY A 229 11.67 23.90 6.88
N ALA A 230 10.75 23.74 5.91
CA ALA A 230 9.48 24.42 5.89
C ALA A 230 8.30 23.46 6.08
N SER A 231 7.21 23.97 6.66
CA SER A 231 5.95 23.27 6.84
C SER A 231 4.77 24.17 6.47
N ILE A 232 3.69 23.59 5.97
CA ILE A 232 2.41 24.29 5.84
C ILE A 232 1.83 24.42 7.26
N ILE A 233 1.32 25.60 7.59
CA ILE A 233 0.66 25.88 8.88
C ILE A 233 -0.84 26.18 8.72
N ALA A 234 -1.29 26.62 7.54
CA ALA A 234 -2.71 26.78 7.20
C ALA A 234 -2.91 26.75 5.69
N ILE A 235 -4.10 26.31 5.27
CA ILE A 235 -4.53 26.27 3.86
C ILE A 235 -5.82 27.09 3.77
N GLU A 236 -5.85 28.06 2.86
CA GLU A 236 -7.01 28.89 2.60
C GLU A 236 -7.47 28.70 1.16
N GLU A 237 -8.61 29.27 0.77
CA GLU A 237 -9.19 29.07 -0.55
C GLU A 237 -8.23 29.43 -1.70
N ASN A 238 -7.50 30.55 -1.60
CA ASN A 238 -6.66 31.07 -2.69
C ASN A 238 -5.17 31.15 -2.32
N ASN A 239 -4.79 30.71 -1.13
CA ASN A 239 -3.41 30.77 -0.67
C ASN A 239 -3.10 29.64 0.33
N ILE A 240 -1.81 29.51 0.66
CA ILE A 240 -1.31 28.71 1.78
C ILE A 240 -0.40 29.57 2.64
N GLN A 241 -0.34 29.27 3.94
CA GLN A 241 0.63 29.81 4.86
C GLN A 241 1.65 28.73 5.18
N ILE A 242 2.91 29.07 5.02
CA ILE A 242 4.05 28.20 5.37
C ILE A 242 4.92 28.88 6.40
N GLU A 243 5.62 28.08 7.20
CA GLU A 243 6.59 28.54 8.17
C GLU A 243 7.94 27.85 7.92
N ASP A 244 9.03 28.62 7.96
CA ASP A 244 10.41 28.15 7.92
C ASP A 244 11.24 28.90 8.98
N ASP A 245 12.57 28.76 8.98
CA ASP A 245 13.49 29.42 9.89
C ASP A 245 13.56 30.97 9.72
N THR A 246 13.05 31.49 8.61
CA THR A 246 12.97 32.92 8.32
C THR A 246 11.64 33.56 8.74
N GLY A 247 10.64 32.75 9.04
CA GLY A 247 9.31 33.18 9.50
C GLY A 247 8.16 32.63 8.68
N THR A 248 7.01 33.31 8.77
CA THR A 248 5.78 32.90 8.06
C THR A 248 5.67 33.59 6.71
N HIS A 249 5.33 32.80 5.68
CA HIS A 249 5.12 33.27 4.30
C HIS A 249 3.72 32.90 3.83
N THR A 250 3.07 33.83 3.11
CA THR A 250 1.80 33.56 2.42
C THR A 250 2.05 33.44 0.92
N LEU A 251 1.64 32.31 0.33
CA LEU A 251 1.86 32.02 -1.07
C LEU A 251 0.52 31.83 -1.80
N PRO A 252 0.30 32.45 -2.96
CA PRO A 252 -0.83 32.13 -3.82
C PRO A 252 -0.84 30.64 -4.18
N ASN A 253 -2.01 30.01 -4.16
CA ASN A 253 -2.11 28.59 -4.35
C ASN A 253 -3.49 28.14 -4.82
N ASP A 254 -3.55 27.40 -5.91
CA ASP A 254 -4.77 26.79 -6.43
C ASP A 254 -4.94 25.35 -5.93
N PHE A 255 -3.85 24.57 -5.81
CA PHE A 255 -3.87 23.20 -5.32
C PHE A 255 -2.70 22.88 -4.39
N VAL A 256 -2.97 22.07 -3.37
CA VAL A 256 -1.97 21.45 -2.50
C VAL A 256 -1.91 19.96 -2.81
N LEU A 257 -0.77 19.50 -3.30
CA LEU A 257 -0.49 18.10 -3.58
C LEU A 257 0.32 17.53 -2.39
N ALA A 258 -0.39 16.98 -1.40
CA ALA A 258 0.19 16.50 -0.15
C ALA A 258 0.80 15.10 -0.33
N MET A 259 2.03 15.04 -0.86
CA MET A 259 2.78 13.82 -1.13
C MET A 259 3.56 13.35 0.10
N THR A 260 2.89 13.31 1.23
CA THR A 260 3.42 13.05 2.57
C THR A 260 3.70 11.58 2.88
N GLY A 261 3.31 10.70 1.95
CA GLY A 261 3.38 9.24 2.14
C GLY A 261 2.10 8.65 2.70
N TYR A 262 2.16 7.35 3.00
CA TYR A 262 1.00 6.55 3.42
C TYR A 262 1.39 5.58 4.51
N GLU A 263 0.40 5.08 5.27
CA GLU A 263 0.58 4.15 6.37
C GLU A 263 -0.31 2.90 6.26
N PRO A 264 0.13 1.76 6.80
CA PRO A 264 -0.71 0.57 6.94
C PRO A 264 -1.93 0.82 7.84
N ASN A 265 -2.97 0.01 7.67
CA ASN A 265 -4.10 0.02 8.59
C ASN A 265 -3.74 -0.69 9.91
N PHE A 266 -3.22 0.05 10.88
CA PHE A 266 -2.83 -0.48 12.19
C PHE A 266 -4.03 -0.89 13.05
N GLU A 267 -5.19 -0.25 12.91
CA GLU A 267 -6.40 -0.60 13.68
C GLU A 267 -6.78 -2.08 13.46
N LEU A 268 -6.75 -2.54 12.20
CA LEU A 268 -7.00 -3.94 11.90
C LEU A 268 -6.00 -4.88 12.58
N LEU A 269 -4.72 -4.51 12.62
CA LEU A 269 -3.69 -5.31 13.28
C LEU A 269 -3.89 -5.35 14.80
N GLU A 270 -4.20 -4.20 15.41
CA GLU A 270 -4.49 -4.07 16.84
C GLU A 270 -5.73 -4.89 17.24
N GLU A 271 -6.82 -4.80 16.46
CA GLU A 271 -8.03 -5.60 16.67
C GLU A 271 -7.77 -7.11 16.60
N LEU A 272 -6.79 -7.53 15.79
CA LEU A 272 -6.37 -8.93 15.69
C LEU A 272 -5.41 -9.36 16.82
N GLY A 273 -4.97 -8.43 17.67
CA GLY A 273 -4.02 -8.69 18.75
C GLY A 273 -2.56 -8.78 18.31
N VAL A 274 -2.22 -8.17 17.17
CA VAL A 274 -0.83 -8.06 16.70
C VAL A 274 -0.12 -7.00 17.53
N GLY A 275 0.98 -7.37 18.17
CA GLY A 275 1.84 -6.46 18.91
C GLY A 275 2.76 -5.64 17.99
N PHE A 276 3.30 -4.53 18.54
CA PHE A 276 4.23 -3.65 17.82
C PHE A 276 5.52 -3.45 18.61
N GLN A 277 6.62 -3.33 17.89
CA GLN A 277 7.91 -2.97 18.47
C GLN A 277 7.85 -1.52 19.00
N LYS A 278 8.68 -1.26 20.02
CA LYS A 278 8.87 0.11 20.57
C LYS A 278 9.89 0.88 19.73
N ASP A 279 9.65 0.97 18.43
CA ASP A 279 10.47 1.73 17.50
C ASP A 279 9.68 2.91 16.91
N GLU A 280 10.35 3.81 16.19
CA GLU A 280 9.73 4.94 15.50
C GLU A 280 8.83 4.53 14.33
N PHE A 281 8.92 3.26 13.88
CA PHE A 281 8.22 2.77 12.70
C PHE A 281 6.93 2.02 13.03
N LYS A 282 6.60 1.81 14.32
CA LYS A 282 5.47 0.97 14.73
C LYS A 282 5.49 -0.37 13.99
N THR A 283 6.67 -1.00 13.97
CA THR A 283 6.89 -2.27 13.25
C THR A 283 6.10 -3.39 13.92
N PRO A 284 5.22 -4.11 13.21
CA PRO A 284 4.51 -5.26 13.78
C PRO A 284 5.48 -6.34 14.25
N ILE A 285 5.14 -7.00 15.35
CA ILE A 285 5.94 -8.13 15.87
C ILE A 285 5.49 -9.42 15.18
N TYR A 286 6.42 -10.09 14.53
CA TYR A 286 6.19 -11.39 13.88
C TYR A 286 7.49 -12.21 13.85
N ASN A 287 7.36 -13.51 13.72
CA ASN A 287 8.48 -14.41 13.50
C ASN A 287 8.90 -14.37 12.01
N PRO A 288 10.12 -13.95 11.66
CA PRO A 288 10.57 -13.84 10.28
C PRO A 288 10.70 -15.19 9.55
N GLU A 289 10.80 -16.31 10.26
CA GLU A 289 10.88 -17.65 9.66
C GLU A 289 9.51 -18.21 9.26
N THR A 290 8.44 -17.71 9.85
CA THR A 290 7.06 -18.15 9.58
C THR A 290 6.15 -17.05 9.09
N MET A 291 6.53 -15.78 9.29
CA MET A 291 5.73 -14.59 9.10
C MET A 291 4.49 -14.53 10.01
N GLU A 292 4.38 -15.40 11.02
CA GLU A 292 3.30 -15.41 12.00
C GLU A 292 3.54 -14.32 13.05
N SER A 293 2.49 -13.54 13.35
CA SER A 293 2.52 -12.55 14.43
C SER A 293 2.40 -13.22 15.80
N GLU A 294 2.44 -12.41 16.89
CA GLU A 294 2.14 -12.91 18.24
C GLU A 294 0.67 -13.36 18.39
N ALA A 295 -0.22 -12.89 17.53
CA ALA A 295 -1.60 -13.38 17.46
C ALA A 295 -1.64 -14.71 16.69
N ASP A 296 -1.90 -15.80 17.40
CA ASP A 296 -1.91 -17.16 16.84
C ASP A 296 -2.78 -17.29 15.59
N ASN A 297 -2.23 -17.87 14.52
CA ASN A 297 -2.80 -18.02 13.18
C ASN A 297 -3.06 -16.72 12.41
N VAL A 298 -2.41 -15.63 12.78
CA VAL A 298 -2.41 -14.37 12.02
C VAL A 298 -1.02 -14.15 11.43
N PHE A 299 -0.92 -14.21 10.11
CA PHE A 299 0.32 -14.05 9.35
C PHE A 299 0.35 -12.69 8.66
N LEU A 300 1.53 -12.10 8.51
CA LEU A 300 1.73 -10.80 7.88
C LEU A 300 2.48 -10.96 6.56
N ALA A 301 2.03 -10.29 5.50
CA ALA A 301 2.63 -10.40 4.18
C ALA A 301 2.77 -9.04 3.48
N GLY A 302 3.91 -8.77 2.87
CA GLY A 302 4.15 -7.55 2.11
C GLY A 302 4.54 -6.36 2.97
N VAL A 303 4.19 -5.17 2.49
CA VAL A 303 4.61 -3.88 3.07
C VAL A 303 4.16 -3.69 4.51
N VAL A 304 3.01 -4.24 4.88
CA VAL A 304 2.47 -4.16 6.25
C VAL A 304 3.47 -4.60 7.32
N CYS A 305 4.38 -5.53 6.98
CA CYS A 305 5.45 -6.01 7.86
C CYS A 305 6.48 -4.94 8.26
N GLY A 306 6.52 -3.82 7.56
CA GLY A 306 7.47 -2.73 7.80
C GLY A 306 6.95 -1.60 8.68
N GLY A 307 5.65 -1.61 9.05
CA GLY A 307 5.03 -0.50 9.74
C GLY A 307 5.14 0.79 8.93
N TYR A 308 5.50 1.91 9.57
CA TYR A 308 5.73 3.18 8.87
C TYR A 308 6.93 3.16 7.91
N LYS A 309 7.85 2.20 8.03
CA LYS A 309 8.97 2.02 7.09
C LYS A 309 8.50 1.33 5.81
N THR A 310 7.62 2.00 5.06
CA THR A 310 6.97 1.46 3.85
C THR A 310 7.93 1.24 2.67
N ASN A 311 9.17 1.71 2.77
CA ASN A 311 10.24 1.51 1.78
C ASN A 311 11.16 0.30 2.10
N LYS A 312 10.81 -0.52 3.10
CA LYS A 312 11.55 -1.76 3.43
C LYS A 312 11.14 -2.92 2.53
N TRP A 313 9.83 -3.05 2.29
CA TRP A 313 9.24 -4.15 1.57
C TRP A 313 8.58 -3.68 0.27
N PHE A 314 9.03 -4.22 -0.84
CA PHE A 314 8.49 -4.02 -2.18
C PHE A 314 7.95 -5.34 -2.71
N ILE A 315 7.31 -5.35 -3.87
CA ILE A 315 6.84 -6.59 -4.50
C ILE A 315 8.01 -7.56 -4.68
N GLU A 316 9.15 -7.07 -5.18
CA GLU A 316 10.34 -7.86 -5.52
C GLU A 316 10.94 -8.68 -4.36
N ASN A 317 10.89 -8.17 -3.14
CA ASN A 317 11.48 -8.82 -1.97
C ASN A 317 10.45 -9.42 -1.01
N SER A 318 9.19 -8.97 -1.06
CA SER A 318 8.14 -9.50 -0.19
C SER A 318 7.30 -10.62 -0.83
N ARG A 319 7.46 -10.88 -2.14
CA ARG A 319 6.84 -12.07 -2.77
C ARG A 319 7.29 -13.37 -2.10
N GLU A 320 8.49 -13.39 -1.53
CA GLU A 320 9.05 -14.53 -0.77
C GLU A 320 8.29 -14.80 0.55
N HIS A 321 7.49 -13.85 1.05
CA HIS A 321 6.64 -14.10 2.23
C HIS A 321 5.59 -15.18 1.96
N ALA A 322 5.11 -15.30 0.73
CA ALA A 322 4.05 -16.24 0.37
C ALA A 322 4.44 -17.71 0.60
N PRO A 323 5.55 -18.25 0.04
CA PRO A 323 5.98 -19.62 0.32
C PRO A 323 6.33 -19.84 1.80
N ILE A 324 6.91 -18.86 2.48
CA ILE A 324 7.22 -18.95 3.92
C ILE A 324 5.94 -19.17 4.73
N ILE A 325 4.94 -18.32 4.55
CA ILE A 325 3.65 -18.40 5.25
C ILE A 325 2.95 -19.73 4.97
N MET A 326 2.84 -20.12 3.71
CA MET A 326 2.08 -21.33 3.36
C MET A 326 2.77 -22.62 3.79
N ASN A 327 4.12 -22.65 3.85
CA ASN A 327 4.86 -23.76 4.45
C ASN A 327 4.58 -23.87 5.95
N ALA A 328 4.67 -22.76 6.67
CA ALA A 328 4.38 -22.71 8.11
C ALA A 328 2.95 -23.16 8.41
N LEU A 329 1.98 -22.66 7.64
CA LEU A 329 0.58 -23.00 7.81
C LEU A 329 0.29 -24.49 7.56
N VAL A 330 0.86 -25.08 6.50
CA VAL A 330 0.71 -26.52 6.21
C VAL A 330 1.24 -27.37 7.36
N GLN A 331 2.41 -27.04 7.89
CA GLN A 331 2.97 -27.75 9.05
C GLN A 331 2.01 -27.63 10.25
N LYS A 332 1.56 -26.46 10.58
CA LYS A 332 0.66 -26.18 11.71
C LYS A 332 -0.68 -26.93 11.59
N LEU A 333 -1.25 -27.00 10.39
CA LEU A 333 -2.50 -27.72 10.14
C LEU A 333 -2.35 -29.25 10.20
N LYS A 334 -1.16 -29.79 9.90
CA LYS A 334 -0.88 -31.23 10.03
C LYS A 334 -0.80 -31.65 11.51
N PHE A 335 -0.12 -30.86 12.36
CA PHE A 335 -0.01 -31.15 13.79
C PHE A 335 -1.35 -31.12 14.54
N ARG A 336 -2.33 -30.35 14.06
CA ARG A 336 -3.69 -30.30 14.65
C ARG A 336 -4.58 -31.50 14.30
N LYS A 337 -4.16 -32.34 13.34
CA LYS A 337 -4.90 -33.54 12.94
C LYS A 337 -4.44 -34.82 13.66
N GLN A 338 -3.35 -34.72 14.40
CA GLN A 338 -2.84 -35.76 15.30
C GLN A 338 -3.33 -35.51 16.75
#